data_a29c3fb49192da46bde5fbcd86d844d2
#
_entry.id   a29c3fb49192da46bde5fbcd86d844d2
#
_cell.length_a   1.000
_cell.length_b   1.000
_cell.length_c   1.000
_cell.angle_alpha   90.00
_cell.angle_beta   90.00
_cell.angle_gamma   90.00
#
_symmetry.space_group_name_H-M   'P 1'
#
loop_
_entity.id
_entity.type
_entity.pdbx_description
1 polymer ?
#
loop_
_entity_poly.entity_id
_entity_poly.type
_entity_poly.pdbx_seq_one_letter_code
_entity_poly.pdbx_strand_id
1 'polypeptide(L)'
;MDSLLDTAPCGFLAFTDDGRVVMVNTTLLKLLGRELGEVQGKHVESILSVAGRIFYQTHLFPMLKMHGKVDEMYLLLRSKSGENVPMLANAVRRERDGMMVNDCVFVPMRQRSRYEEEILQAKKEAEEANRLKDDFLATVSHELRTPLTAMLGWVHILRNRALDPQRVAHAVEVIERNARAQAQLIEDLLDVSRIVSGKMRLDVQPVDPAELIETAIESVRPAADAKSVQVQKVLDSGAGPISGDAARLQQVIWNLLSNAIKFTPQGGQVQVRLERINSHVEITVNDTGAGISPEFLPYVFERFRQADQKLNRHHGGLGLGLAIVRHLVELHGGEVRVYSQGEGQGATFTVVLPLIVHHQLAEDNSRVHPRASIVSRSIEVTQRLDSVRVLIVDDEADTRDLLTMILRQYGAEASSAGSAREAIARLNQQLSDVMVSDIGMPDEDGYELIRQVRALPAERGGNTPAIALTAYARVEDRLKAFQAGYQMYIAKPVEPAELVAVIASLLERNP
;
A
#
# COMPACT_ATOMS: atom_id res chain seq x y z
N MET A 1 -52.39 28.34 -32.13
CA MET A 1 -50.98 27.88 -32.13
C MET A 1 -50.84 26.77 -33.10
N ASP A 2 -49.84 26.78 -33.96
CA ASP A 2 -49.59 25.68 -34.90
C ASP A 2 -49.22 24.44 -34.08
N SER A 3 -49.89 23.28 -34.32
CA SER A 3 -49.72 22.08 -33.50
C SER A 3 -48.23 21.66 -33.47
N LEU A 4 -47.45 22.00 -34.50
CA LEU A 4 -46.01 21.72 -34.61
C LEU A 4 -45.21 22.51 -33.60
N LEU A 5 -45.51 23.78 -33.37
CA LEU A 5 -44.80 24.62 -32.37
C LEU A 5 -45.15 24.26 -30.92
N ASP A 6 -46.36 23.76 -30.69
CA ASP A 6 -46.80 23.41 -29.36
C ASP A 6 -46.11 22.15 -28.80
N THR A 7 -45.82 21.18 -29.71
CA THR A 7 -45.20 19.90 -29.38
C THR A 7 -43.68 19.86 -29.69
N ALA A 8 -43.08 20.98 -30.12
CA ALA A 8 -41.65 21.05 -30.41
C ALA A 8 -40.80 20.60 -29.22
N PRO A 9 -39.67 19.88 -29.42
CA PRO A 9 -38.84 19.38 -28.30
C PRO A 9 -38.03 20.46 -27.58
N CYS A 10 -38.29 21.74 -27.88
CA CYS A 10 -37.72 22.92 -27.26
C CYS A 10 -38.81 23.82 -26.69
N GLY A 11 -38.46 24.61 -25.68
CA GLY A 11 -39.34 25.66 -25.19
C GLY A 11 -39.48 26.76 -26.20
N PHE A 12 -40.69 27.25 -26.47
CA PHE A 12 -40.95 28.42 -27.32
C PHE A 12 -41.77 29.44 -26.53
N LEU A 13 -41.38 30.70 -26.69
CA LEU A 13 -42.07 31.83 -26.11
C LEU A 13 -41.95 33.06 -27.03
N ALA A 14 -43.07 33.75 -27.25
CA ALA A 14 -43.07 35.01 -27.97
C ALA A 14 -43.57 36.13 -27.04
N PHE A 15 -42.92 37.31 -27.06
CA PHE A 15 -43.28 38.44 -26.25
C PHE A 15 -43.15 39.76 -27.03
N THR A 16 -43.96 40.72 -26.72
CA THR A 16 -44.00 42.07 -27.32
C THR A 16 -42.86 42.96 -26.78
N ASP A 17 -42.63 44.12 -27.40
CA ASP A 17 -41.58 45.09 -26.97
C ASP A 17 -41.82 45.68 -25.56
N ASP A 18 -43.02 45.63 -25.06
CA ASP A 18 -43.40 45.99 -23.67
C ASP A 18 -43.20 44.80 -22.71
N GLY A 19 -42.65 43.69 -23.18
CA GLY A 19 -42.30 42.51 -22.39
C GLY A 19 -43.46 41.53 -22.12
N ARG A 20 -44.67 41.73 -22.68
CA ARG A 20 -45.81 40.84 -22.45
C ARG A 20 -45.73 39.58 -23.31
N VAL A 21 -45.87 38.45 -22.66
CA VAL A 21 -45.90 37.15 -23.32
C VAL A 21 -47.20 36.99 -24.10
N VAL A 22 -47.09 36.86 -25.43
CA VAL A 22 -48.24 36.65 -26.32
C VAL A 22 -48.43 35.16 -26.65
N MET A 23 -47.37 34.38 -26.61
CA MET A 23 -47.40 32.97 -26.95
C MET A 23 -46.37 32.21 -26.11
N VAL A 24 -46.73 30.98 -25.68
CA VAL A 24 -45.85 30.05 -25.02
C VAL A 24 -46.28 28.62 -25.37
N ASN A 25 -45.33 27.72 -25.64
CA ASN A 25 -45.68 26.35 -25.96
C ASN A 25 -45.76 25.44 -24.73
N THR A 26 -46.43 24.29 -24.90
CA THR A 26 -46.64 23.29 -23.86
C THR A 26 -45.32 22.74 -23.32
N THR A 27 -44.29 22.64 -24.17
CA THR A 27 -42.95 22.17 -23.77
C THR A 27 -42.31 23.10 -22.75
N LEU A 28 -42.33 24.43 -22.99
CA LEU A 28 -41.76 25.40 -22.03
C LEU A 28 -42.55 25.42 -20.71
N LEU A 29 -43.91 25.32 -20.78
CA LEU A 29 -44.74 25.23 -19.59
C LEU A 29 -44.39 24.00 -18.74
N LYS A 30 -44.23 22.82 -19.36
CA LYS A 30 -43.80 21.58 -18.67
C LYS A 30 -42.42 21.72 -18.05
N LEU A 31 -41.47 22.28 -18.77
CA LEU A 31 -40.10 22.51 -18.28
C LEU A 31 -40.06 23.41 -17.02
N LEU A 32 -40.96 24.40 -16.97
CA LEU A 32 -41.04 25.33 -15.84
C LEU A 32 -42.03 24.89 -14.75
N GLY A 33 -42.81 23.82 -14.98
CA GLY A 33 -43.87 23.38 -14.09
C GLY A 33 -44.99 24.41 -13.92
N ARG A 34 -45.30 25.23 -14.94
CA ARG A 34 -46.27 26.30 -14.92
C ARG A 34 -47.44 26.02 -15.83
N GLU A 35 -48.58 26.66 -15.52
CA GLU A 35 -49.79 26.62 -16.36
C GLU A 35 -49.83 27.81 -17.32
N LEU A 36 -50.59 27.68 -18.42
CA LEU A 36 -50.69 28.69 -19.47
C LEU A 36 -51.09 30.07 -18.90
N GLY A 37 -52.08 30.14 -18.03
CA GLY A 37 -52.57 31.40 -17.40
C GLY A 37 -51.55 32.04 -16.45
N GLU A 38 -50.54 31.33 -16.00
CA GLU A 38 -49.46 31.87 -15.16
C GLU A 38 -48.34 32.56 -15.96
N VAL A 39 -48.29 32.33 -17.29
CA VAL A 39 -47.25 32.85 -18.18
C VAL A 39 -47.80 33.76 -19.27
N GLN A 40 -48.82 33.34 -19.99
CA GLN A 40 -49.42 34.11 -21.08
C GLN A 40 -50.06 35.43 -20.56
N GLY A 41 -49.80 36.52 -21.25
CA GLY A 41 -50.26 37.89 -20.86
C GLY A 41 -49.47 38.51 -19.70
N LYS A 42 -48.56 37.76 -19.05
CA LYS A 42 -47.66 38.29 -18.01
C LYS A 42 -46.39 38.85 -18.65
N HIS A 43 -45.63 39.63 -17.85
CA HIS A 43 -44.32 40.10 -18.27
C HIS A 43 -43.31 38.93 -18.30
N VAL A 44 -42.45 38.87 -19.34
CA VAL A 44 -41.45 37.81 -19.55
C VAL A 44 -40.54 37.63 -18.34
N GLU A 45 -40.30 38.66 -17.57
CA GLU A 45 -39.49 38.62 -16.35
C GLU A 45 -40.11 37.72 -15.27
N SER A 46 -41.40 37.40 -15.35
CA SER A 46 -42.08 36.53 -14.40
C SER A 46 -41.56 35.09 -14.41
N ILE A 47 -40.97 34.67 -15.51
CA ILE A 47 -40.35 33.34 -15.68
C ILE A 47 -38.82 33.37 -15.55
N LEU A 48 -38.22 34.52 -15.27
CA LEU A 48 -36.78 34.66 -15.11
C LEU A 48 -36.35 34.63 -13.65
N SER A 49 -35.21 34.03 -13.34
CA SER A 49 -34.54 34.16 -12.07
C SER A 49 -34.10 35.64 -11.82
N VAL A 50 -33.66 35.97 -10.60
CA VAL A 50 -33.16 37.31 -10.30
C VAL A 50 -31.95 37.64 -11.23
N ALA A 51 -31.00 36.75 -11.37
CA ALA A 51 -29.89 36.91 -12.26
C ALA A 51 -30.32 36.96 -13.74
N GLY A 52 -31.31 36.13 -14.12
CA GLY A 52 -31.88 36.13 -15.47
C GLY A 52 -32.59 37.45 -15.84
N ARG A 53 -33.24 38.10 -14.90
CA ARG A 53 -33.86 39.44 -15.12
C ARG A 53 -32.82 40.54 -15.39
N ILE A 54 -31.76 40.56 -14.58
CA ILE A 54 -30.65 41.52 -14.78
C ILE A 54 -30.06 41.30 -16.16
N PHE A 55 -29.78 40.04 -16.48
CA PHE A 55 -29.16 39.75 -17.80
C PHE A 55 -30.10 40.00 -18.97
N TYR A 56 -31.40 39.75 -18.82
CA TYR A 56 -32.42 40.13 -19.82
C TYR A 56 -32.42 41.63 -20.08
N GLN A 57 -32.46 42.45 -19.02
CA GLN A 57 -32.51 43.91 -19.13
C GLN A 57 -31.20 44.54 -19.65
N THR A 58 -30.06 43.98 -19.29
CA THR A 58 -28.77 44.56 -19.60
C THR A 58 -28.15 44.04 -20.91
N HIS A 59 -28.52 42.83 -21.34
CA HIS A 59 -27.88 42.20 -22.52
C HIS A 59 -28.91 41.69 -23.54
N LEU A 60 -29.80 40.77 -23.19
CA LEU A 60 -30.63 40.07 -24.18
C LEU A 60 -31.56 41.03 -24.92
N PHE A 61 -32.35 41.82 -24.20
CA PHE A 61 -33.33 42.70 -24.80
C PHE A 61 -32.71 43.89 -25.55
N PRO A 62 -31.66 44.59 -25.05
CA PRO A 62 -30.94 45.58 -25.80
C PRO A 62 -30.33 45.03 -27.12
N MET A 63 -29.71 43.85 -27.06
CA MET A 63 -29.14 43.19 -28.24
C MET A 63 -30.22 42.85 -29.29
N LEU A 64 -31.37 42.36 -28.87
CA LEU A 64 -32.53 42.12 -29.74
C LEU A 64 -33.01 43.39 -30.41
N LYS A 65 -33.06 44.50 -29.71
CA LYS A 65 -33.46 45.80 -30.26
C LYS A 65 -32.45 46.36 -31.27
N MET A 66 -31.14 46.15 -30.98
CA MET A 66 -30.07 46.69 -31.83
C MET A 66 -29.81 45.80 -33.06
N HIS A 67 -29.79 44.50 -32.90
CA HIS A 67 -29.35 43.57 -33.95
C HIS A 67 -30.48 42.71 -34.55
N GLY A 68 -31.68 42.77 -33.98
CA GLY A 68 -32.83 41.99 -34.43
C GLY A 68 -32.73 40.50 -34.14
N LYS A 69 -31.57 40.01 -33.66
CA LYS A 69 -31.30 38.59 -33.42
C LYS A 69 -30.30 38.41 -32.29
N VAL A 70 -30.47 37.33 -31.50
CA VAL A 70 -29.54 36.87 -30.47
C VAL A 70 -29.45 35.35 -30.55
N ASP A 71 -28.24 34.81 -30.64
CA ASP A 71 -27.95 33.38 -30.72
C ASP A 71 -27.21 32.91 -29.46
N GLU A 72 -27.52 31.68 -29.01
CA GLU A 72 -26.81 30.91 -27.98
C GLU A 72 -26.57 31.65 -26.65
N MET A 73 -27.58 32.42 -26.20
CA MET A 73 -27.47 33.16 -24.95
C MET A 73 -27.88 32.32 -23.75
N TYR A 74 -26.99 32.23 -22.75
CA TYR A 74 -27.27 31.53 -21.50
C TYR A 74 -28.26 32.35 -20.64
N LEU A 75 -29.36 31.73 -20.24
CA LEU A 75 -30.39 32.37 -19.44
C LEU A 75 -30.90 31.43 -18.33
N LEU A 76 -31.08 31.96 -17.12
CA LEU A 76 -31.64 31.24 -16.00
C LEU A 76 -33.14 31.53 -15.88
N LEU A 77 -33.96 30.55 -16.24
CA LEU A 77 -35.40 30.59 -15.99
C LEU A 77 -35.75 30.09 -14.58
N ARG A 78 -36.88 30.54 -14.05
CA ARG A 78 -37.36 30.11 -12.72
C ARG A 78 -38.62 29.27 -12.84
N SER A 79 -38.51 28.01 -12.36
CA SER A 79 -39.65 27.10 -12.29
C SER A 79 -40.70 27.56 -11.24
N LYS A 80 -41.89 26.95 -11.24
CA LYS A 80 -42.92 27.18 -10.21
C LYS A 80 -42.45 26.74 -8.82
N SER A 81 -41.61 25.69 -8.73
CA SER A 81 -40.99 25.24 -7.47
C SER A 81 -39.91 26.18 -6.93
N GLY A 82 -39.55 27.23 -7.69
CA GLY A 82 -38.46 28.16 -7.33
C GLY A 82 -37.05 27.74 -7.78
N GLU A 83 -36.93 26.58 -8.41
CA GLU A 83 -35.65 26.07 -8.95
C GLU A 83 -35.19 26.89 -10.18
N ASN A 84 -33.91 27.15 -10.28
CA ASN A 84 -33.32 27.79 -11.46
C ASN A 84 -33.06 26.74 -12.54
N VAL A 85 -33.67 26.95 -13.71
CA VAL A 85 -33.52 26.08 -14.87
C VAL A 85 -32.62 26.74 -15.88
N PRO A 86 -31.39 26.24 -16.10
CA PRO A 86 -30.44 26.78 -17.08
C PRO A 86 -30.90 26.45 -18.50
N MET A 87 -31.03 27.47 -19.32
CA MET A 87 -31.46 27.37 -20.71
C MET A 87 -30.51 28.09 -21.65
N LEU A 88 -30.30 27.55 -22.83
CA LEU A 88 -29.74 28.23 -23.96
C LEU A 88 -30.88 28.90 -24.73
N ALA A 89 -30.85 30.21 -24.92
CA ALA A 89 -31.87 30.98 -25.58
C ALA A 89 -31.36 31.51 -26.94
N ASN A 90 -32.15 31.27 -27.96
CA ASN A 90 -32.04 31.93 -29.24
C ASN A 90 -33.27 32.82 -29.44
N ALA A 91 -33.10 34.06 -29.88
CA ALA A 91 -34.21 34.97 -30.03
C ALA A 91 -34.10 35.77 -31.32
N VAL A 92 -35.26 36.04 -31.95
CA VAL A 92 -35.36 36.82 -33.16
C VAL A 92 -36.53 37.82 -33.01
N ARG A 93 -36.26 39.07 -33.32
CA ARG A 93 -37.24 40.16 -33.34
C ARG A 93 -37.80 40.33 -34.73
N ARG A 94 -39.12 40.27 -34.86
CA ARG A 94 -39.79 40.45 -36.16
C ARG A 94 -41.13 41.14 -36.00
N GLU A 95 -41.66 41.69 -37.10
CA GLU A 95 -42.95 42.32 -37.13
C GLU A 95 -44.04 41.26 -37.47
N ARG A 96 -45.11 41.20 -36.68
CA ARG A 96 -46.33 40.40 -36.93
C ARG A 96 -47.56 41.23 -36.72
N ASP A 97 -48.43 41.30 -37.69
CA ASP A 97 -49.72 42.03 -37.62
C ASP A 97 -49.55 43.48 -37.12
N GLY A 98 -48.49 44.19 -37.61
CA GLY A 98 -48.21 45.54 -37.20
C GLY A 98 -47.59 45.75 -35.82
N MET A 99 -47.25 44.64 -35.11
CA MET A 99 -46.61 44.65 -33.77
C MET A 99 -45.22 44.02 -33.85
N MET A 100 -44.26 44.59 -33.10
CA MET A 100 -42.98 44.00 -32.91
C MET A 100 -43.05 42.89 -31.88
N VAL A 101 -42.65 41.68 -32.27
CA VAL A 101 -42.65 40.46 -31.44
C VAL A 101 -41.25 39.84 -31.39
N ASN A 102 -40.86 39.41 -30.23
CA ASN A 102 -39.61 38.73 -29.96
C ASN A 102 -39.87 37.22 -29.77
N ASP A 103 -39.53 36.44 -30.76
CA ASP A 103 -39.68 34.96 -30.72
C ASP A 103 -38.43 34.37 -30.11
N CYS A 104 -38.58 33.59 -29.04
CA CYS A 104 -37.51 32.95 -28.31
C CYS A 104 -37.67 31.41 -28.29
N VAL A 105 -36.57 30.75 -28.57
CA VAL A 105 -36.43 29.28 -28.40
C VAL A 105 -35.51 28.99 -27.23
N PHE A 106 -35.94 28.10 -26.33
CA PHE A 106 -35.21 27.72 -25.16
C PHE A 106 -34.86 26.20 -25.20
N VAL A 107 -33.56 25.90 -25.03
CA VAL A 107 -33.06 24.53 -24.94
C VAL A 107 -32.50 24.30 -23.54
N PRO A 108 -33.00 23.32 -22.78
CA PRO A 108 -32.50 23.06 -21.43
C PRO A 108 -31.08 22.53 -21.44
N MET A 109 -30.21 23.09 -20.59
CA MET A 109 -28.80 22.73 -20.47
C MET A 109 -28.51 21.76 -19.33
N ARG A 110 -29.53 21.09 -18.77
CA ARG A 110 -29.39 20.21 -17.60
C ARG A 110 -28.31 19.13 -17.76
N GLN A 111 -28.17 18.55 -18.96
CA GLN A 111 -27.17 17.51 -19.21
C GLN A 111 -25.74 18.09 -19.27
N ARG A 112 -25.57 19.21 -19.96
CA ARG A 112 -24.23 19.81 -20.16
C ARG A 112 -23.62 20.30 -18.84
N SER A 113 -24.38 21.01 -18.02
CA SER A 113 -23.89 21.47 -16.70
C SER A 113 -23.50 20.30 -15.79
N ARG A 114 -24.26 19.22 -15.82
CA ARG A 114 -23.93 18.02 -15.05
C ARG A 114 -22.65 17.35 -15.52
N TYR A 115 -22.47 17.20 -16.83
CA TYR A 115 -21.22 16.67 -17.39
C TYR A 115 -20.02 17.55 -17.09
N GLU A 116 -20.16 18.88 -17.15
CA GLU A 116 -19.11 19.83 -16.81
C GLU A 116 -18.70 19.72 -15.34
N GLU A 117 -19.66 19.54 -14.41
CA GLU A 117 -19.39 19.31 -12.99
C GLU A 117 -18.72 17.94 -12.75
N GLU A 118 -19.20 16.88 -13.40
CA GLU A 118 -18.60 15.53 -13.31
C GLU A 118 -17.15 15.53 -13.85
N ILE A 119 -16.89 16.21 -14.97
CA ILE A 119 -15.53 16.33 -15.53
C ILE A 119 -14.63 17.14 -14.60
N LEU A 120 -15.12 18.25 -14.04
CA LEU A 120 -14.34 19.08 -13.14
C LEU A 120 -13.99 18.31 -11.84
N GLN A 121 -14.95 17.56 -11.32
CA GLN A 121 -14.72 16.71 -10.14
C GLN A 121 -13.71 15.60 -10.43
N ALA A 122 -13.88 14.87 -11.52
CA ALA A 122 -12.95 13.83 -11.96
C ALA A 122 -11.53 14.38 -12.20
N LYS A 123 -11.43 15.60 -12.75
CA LYS A 123 -10.14 16.28 -12.95
C LYS A 123 -9.47 16.60 -11.60
N LYS A 124 -10.20 17.15 -10.64
CA LYS A 124 -9.67 17.44 -9.30
C LYS A 124 -9.16 16.16 -8.62
N GLU A 125 -9.94 15.09 -8.65
CA GLU A 125 -9.56 13.79 -8.07
C GLU A 125 -8.28 13.24 -8.73
N ALA A 126 -8.17 13.35 -10.06
CA ALA A 126 -6.98 12.94 -10.79
C ALA A 126 -5.75 13.80 -10.47
N GLU A 127 -5.92 15.12 -10.33
CA GLU A 127 -4.85 16.05 -9.94
C GLU A 127 -4.36 15.78 -8.51
N GLU A 128 -5.28 15.53 -7.57
CA GLU A 128 -4.94 15.16 -6.19
C GLU A 128 -4.20 13.83 -6.13
N ALA A 129 -4.67 12.80 -6.85
CA ALA A 129 -4.01 11.51 -6.94
C ALA A 129 -2.59 11.63 -7.54
N ASN A 130 -2.43 12.45 -8.59
CA ASN A 130 -1.11 12.67 -9.20
C ASN A 130 -0.16 13.41 -8.25
N ARG A 131 -0.65 14.43 -7.53
CA ARG A 131 0.13 15.14 -6.52
C ARG A 131 0.60 14.20 -5.40
N LEU A 132 -0.30 13.37 -4.87
CA LEU A 132 0.06 12.36 -3.84
C LEU A 132 1.12 11.38 -4.35
N LYS A 133 1.05 10.99 -5.63
CA LYS A 133 2.07 10.16 -6.28
C LYS A 133 3.43 10.87 -6.36
N ASP A 134 3.45 12.14 -6.74
CA ASP A 134 4.70 12.91 -6.88
C ASP A 134 5.34 13.16 -5.50
N ASP A 135 4.56 13.52 -4.49
CA ASP A 135 5.00 13.66 -3.09
C ASP A 135 5.56 12.33 -2.55
N PHE A 136 4.92 11.21 -2.90
CA PHE A 136 5.41 9.86 -2.59
C PHE A 136 6.80 9.60 -3.18
N LEU A 137 6.98 9.80 -4.49
CA LEU A 137 8.25 9.56 -5.16
C LEU A 137 9.39 10.43 -4.58
N ALA A 138 9.08 11.67 -4.25
CA ALA A 138 10.03 12.59 -3.60
C ALA A 138 10.45 12.08 -2.21
N THR A 139 9.47 11.67 -1.39
CA THR A 139 9.69 11.15 -0.04
C THR A 139 10.51 9.85 -0.07
N VAL A 140 10.12 8.88 -0.92
CA VAL A 140 10.86 7.63 -1.09
C VAL A 140 12.31 7.89 -1.50
N SER A 141 12.53 8.79 -2.47
CA SER A 141 13.88 9.14 -2.92
C SER A 141 14.72 9.74 -1.79
N HIS A 142 14.13 10.57 -0.93
CA HIS A 142 14.80 11.14 0.22
C HIS A 142 15.15 10.08 1.26
N GLU A 143 14.18 9.25 1.66
CA GLU A 143 14.36 8.22 2.69
C GLU A 143 15.32 7.10 2.27
N LEU A 144 15.41 6.79 0.98
CA LEU A 144 16.41 5.85 0.46
C LEU A 144 17.81 6.49 0.37
N ARG A 145 17.91 7.78 0.07
CA ARG A 145 19.20 8.47 -0.10
C ARG A 145 19.92 8.69 1.22
N THR A 146 19.20 8.97 2.30
CA THR A 146 19.76 9.28 3.62
C THR A 146 20.64 8.14 4.16
N PRO A 147 20.15 6.89 4.32
CA PRO A 147 20.96 5.77 4.78
C PRO A 147 22.09 5.43 3.80
N LEU A 148 21.83 5.51 2.49
CA LEU A 148 22.86 5.27 1.48
C LEU A 148 24.01 6.27 1.57
N THR A 149 23.71 7.56 1.77
CA THR A 149 24.74 8.61 1.94
C THR A 149 25.58 8.36 3.21
N ALA A 150 24.95 7.93 4.31
CA ALA A 150 25.68 7.59 5.53
C ALA A 150 26.61 6.40 5.32
N MET A 151 26.12 5.32 4.68
CA MET A 151 26.94 4.15 4.37
C MET A 151 28.13 4.49 3.46
N LEU A 152 27.88 5.18 2.35
CA LEU A 152 28.94 5.59 1.42
C LEU A 152 29.96 6.52 2.09
N GLY A 153 29.50 7.43 2.95
CA GLY A 153 30.39 8.30 3.72
C GLY A 153 31.34 7.52 4.64
N TRP A 154 30.84 6.55 5.39
CA TRP A 154 31.66 5.72 6.26
C TRP A 154 32.57 4.78 5.48
N VAL A 155 32.12 4.17 4.37
CA VAL A 155 32.97 3.36 3.47
C VAL A 155 34.11 4.21 2.92
N HIS A 156 33.83 5.46 2.50
CA HIS A 156 34.88 6.37 2.03
C HIS A 156 35.91 6.69 3.12
N ILE A 157 35.48 6.91 4.36
CA ILE A 157 36.37 7.15 5.50
C ILE A 157 37.21 5.92 5.79
N LEU A 158 36.61 4.72 5.83
CA LEU A 158 37.32 3.45 6.05
C LEU A 158 38.39 3.21 5.00
N ARG A 159 38.10 3.54 3.72
CA ARG A 159 39.06 3.32 2.60
C ARG A 159 40.22 4.30 2.61
N ASN A 160 40.04 5.52 3.04
CA ASN A 160 40.99 6.61 2.84
C ASN A 160 41.79 7.02 4.10
N ARG A 161 41.49 6.42 5.26
CA ARG A 161 42.16 6.77 6.54
C ARG A 161 42.53 5.50 7.32
N ALA A 162 43.71 5.50 7.89
CA ALA A 162 44.05 4.55 8.95
C ALA A 162 43.28 4.95 10.22
N LEU A 163 42.24 4.19 10.53
CA LEU A 163 41.40 4.39 11.72
C LEU A 163 41.87 3.44 12.83
N ASP A 164 41.68 3.87 14.08
CA ASP A 164 41.83 2.98 15.21
C ASP A 164 40.72 1.89 15.20
N PRO A 165 40.93 0.73 15.85
CA PRO A 165 39.97 -0.37 15.83
C PRO A 165 38.58 0.01 16.35
N GLN A 166 38.46 0.93 17.30
CA GLN A 166 37.17 1.37 17.85
C GLN A 166 36.37 2.15 16.81
N ARG A 167 37.03 3.03 16.03
CA ARG A 167 36.37 3.77 14.95
C ARG A 167 36.00 2.87 13.77
N VAL A 168 36.81 1.85 13.48
CA VAL A 168 36.45 0.84 12.48
C VAL A 168 35.20 0.10 12.93
N ALA A 169 35.15 -0.39 14.18
CA ALA A 169 33.96 -1.07 14.70
C ALA A 169 32.70 -0.17 14.64
N HIS A 170 32.83 1.08 15.06
CA HIS A 170 31.72 2.04 14.98
C HIS A 170 31.25 2.29 13.53
N ALA A 171 32.20 2.42 12.58
CA ALA A 171 31.86 2.62 11.18
C ALA A 171 31.07 1.41 10.62
N VAL A 172 31.51 0.19 10.93
CA VAL A 172 30.84 -1.05 10.52
C VAL A 172 29.42 -1.11 11.13
N GLU A 173 29.27 -0.82 12.42
CA GLU A 173 27.96 -0.78 13.08
C GLU A 173 27.00 0.24 12.43
N VAL A 174 27.50 1.44 12.08
CA VAL A 174 26.69 2.45 11.41
C VAL A 174 26.28 1.98 10.00
N ILE A 175 27.19 1.38 9.25
CA ILE A 175 26.91 0.83 7.92
C ILE A 175 25.83 -0.26 8.02
N GLU A 176 26.01 -1.22 8.92
CA GLU A 176 25.08 -2.33 9.12
C GLU A 176 23.67 -1.82 9.49
N ARG A 177 23.57 -0.93 10.47
CA ARG A 177 22.29 -0.34 10.89
C ARG A 177 21.58 0.38 9.75
N ASN A 178 22.29 1.15 8.91
CA ASN A 178 21.70 1.85 7.78
C ASN A 178 21.33 0.88 6.64
N ALA A 179 22.11 -0.17 6.40
CA ALA A 179 21.78 -1.21 5.42
C ALA A 179 20.49 -1.96 5.81
N ARG A 180 20.36 -2.36 7.08
CA ARG A 180 19.12 -2.99 7.60
C ARG A 180 17.91 -2.08 7.50
N ALA A 181 18.08 -0.79 7.84
CA ALA A 181 17.02 0.19 7.70
C ALA A 181 16.58 0.36 6.23
N GLN A 182 17.53 0.36 5.29
CA GLN A 182 17.23 0.45 3.86
C GLN A 182 16.52 -0.81 3.34
N ALA A 183 16.95 -2.00 3.76
CA ALA A 183 16.27 -3.25 3.41
C ALA A 183 14.80 -3.24 3.89
N GLN A 184 14.54 -2.80 5.12
CA GLN A 184 13.18 -2.67 5.64
C GLN A 184 12.33 -1.69 4.84
N LEU A 185 12.88 -0.52 4.45
CA LEU A 185 12.18 0.44 3.60
C LEU A 185 11.77 -0.15 2.24
N ILE A 186 12.64 -0.96 1.65
CA ILE A 186 12.35 -1.65 0.38
C ILE A 186 11.23 -2.68 0.56
N GLU A 187 11.26 -3.48 1.63
CA GLU A 187 10.18 -4.44 1.94
C GLU A 187 8.84 -3.72 2.16
N ASP A 188 8.82 -2.64 2.93
CA ASP A 188 7.61 -1.84 3.16
C ASP A 188 7.03 -1.30 1.84
N LEU A 189 7.88 -0.84 0.90
CA LEU A 189 7.48 -0.39 -0.43
C LEU A 189 6.91 -1.52 -1.29
N LEU A 190 7.53 -2.70 -1.27
CA LEU A 190 7.03 -3.88 -1.97
C LEU A 190 5.69 -4.34 -1.40
N ASP A 191 5.52 -4.31 -0.08
CA ASP A 191 4.25 -4.63 0.57
C ASP A 191 3.16 -3.64 0.15
N VAL A 192 3.42 -2.34 0.17
CA VAL A 192 2.45 -1.33 -0.34
C VAL A 192 2.11 -1.55 -1.80
N SER A 193 3.09 -1.86 -2.65
CA SER A 193 2.84 -2.18 -4.07
C SER A 193 1.92 -3.39 -4.24
N ARG A 194 2.12 -4.44 -3.43
CA ARG A 194 1.27 -5.66 -3.41
C ARG A 194 -0.13 -5.35 -2.91
N ILE A 195 -0.24 -4.50 -1.88
CA ILE A 195 -1.51 -4.02 -1.32
C ILE A 195 -2.31 -3.26 -2.37
N VAL A 196 -1.69 -2.28 -3.04
CA VAL A 196 -2.37 -1.44 -4.06
C VAL A 196 -2.82 -2.25 -5.26
N SER A 197 -2.02 -3.24 -5.67
CA SER A 197 -2.36 -4.10 -6.82
C SER A 197 -3.33 -5.24 -6.47
N GLY A 198 -3.76 -5.38 -5.19
CA GLY A 198 -4.62 -6.48 -4.74
C GLY A 198 -3.99 -7.87 -4.87
N LYS A 199 -2.65 -7.94 -4.97
CA LYS A 199 -1.90 -9.18 -5.17
C LYS A 199 -1.35 -9.78 -3.88
N MET A 200 -1.63 -9.18 -2.71
CA MET A 200 -1.20 -9.72 -1.44
C MET A 200 -2.03 -10.96 -1.10
N ARG A 201 -1.37 -12.09 -0.85
CA ARG A 201 -1.97 -13.34 -0.40
C ARG A 201 -1.37 -13.74 0.94
N LEU A 202 -2.18 -14.32 1.80
CA LEU A 202 -1.77 -14.81 3.11
C LEU A 202 -1.54 -16.32 3.07
N ASP A 203 -0.51 -16.79 3.78
CA ASP A 203 -0.31 -18.21 4.11
C ASP A 203 -1.00 -18.51 5.44
N VAL A 204 -2.31 -18.75 5.36
CA VAL A 204 -3.17 -18.86 6.54
C VAL A 204 -3.01 -20.22 7.19
N GLN A 205 -2.61 -20.24 8.49
CA GLN A 205 -2.46 -21.42 9.33
C GLN A 205 -2.87 -21.11 10.77
N PRO A 206 -3.09 -22.11 11.62
CA PRO A 206 -3.29 -21.89 13.05
C PRO A 206 -2.02 -21.30 13.67
N VAL A 207 -2.15 -20.16 14.36
CA VAL A 207 -1.04 -19.43 14.97
C VAL A 207 -1.36 -19.11 16.42
N ASP A 208 -0.39 -19.29 17.32
CA ASP A 208 -0.50 -18.86 18.71
C ASP A 208 -0.13 -17.37 18.82
N PRO A 209 -1.08 -16.50 19.18
CA PRO A 209 -0.81 -15.08 19.29
C PRO A 209 0.15 -14.73 20.45
N ALA A 210 0.23 -15.54 21.49
CA ALA A 210 1.15 -15.30 22.60
C ALA A 210 2.61 -15.50 22.15
N GLU A 211 2.91 -16.57 21.40
CA GLU A 211 4.24 -16.83 20.84
C GLU A 211 4.69 -15.73 19.88
N LEU A 212 3.77 -15.23 19.03
CA LEU A 212 4.05 -14.11 18.14
C LEU A 212 4.44 -12.82 18.89
N ILE A 213 3.69 -12.51 19.97
CA ILE A 213 3.97 -11.34 20.79
C ILE A 213 5.33 -11.48 21.49
N GLU A 214 5.64 -12.64 22.03
CA GLU A 214 6.92 -12.88 22.69
C GLU A 214 8.09 -12.71 21.73
N THR A 215 8.00 -13.30 20.55
CA THR A 215 9.01 -13.16 19.49
C THR A 215 9.19 -11.69 19.06
N ALA A 216 8.10 -10.95 18.91
CA ALA A 216 8.16 -9.54 18.55
C ALA A 216 8.79 -8.69 19.68
N ILE A 217 8.48 -8.94 20.94
CA ILE A 217 9.09 -8.27 22.10
C ILE A 217 10.60 -8.52 22.13
N GLU A 218 11.04 -9.76 21.95
CA GLU A 218 12.47 -10.08 21.92
C GLU A 218 13.21 -9.32 20.82
N SER A 219 12.59 -9.18 19.64
CA SER A 219 13.20 -8.48 18.51
C SER A 219 13.37 -6.96 18.74
N VAL A 220 12.51 -6.33 19.54
CA VAL A 220 12.57 -4.90 19.86
C VAL A 220 13.31 -4.59 21.18
N ARG A 221 13.64 -5.61 21.97
CA ARG A 221 14.32 -5.47 23.27
C ARG A 221 15.60 -4.62 23.20
N PRO A 222 16.52 -4.85 22.24
CA PRO A 222 17.74 -4.03 22.17
C PRO A 222 17.47 -2.53 21.99
N ALA A 223 16.43 -2.19 21.21
CA ALA A 223 16.04 -0.79 20.99
C ALA A 223 15.37 -0.19 22.24
N ALA A 224 14.57 -0.97 22.96
CA ALA A 224 13.96 -0.56 24.22
C ALA A 224 15.02 -0.31 25.31
N ASP A 225 15.98 -1.23 25.46
CA ASP A 225 17.07 -1.14 26.44
C ASP A 225 17.97 0.07 26.16
N ALA A 226 18.35 0.30 24.89
CA ALA A 226 19.15 1.45 24.48
C ALA A 226 18.47 2.78 24.83
N LYS A 227 17.16 2.82 24.89
CA LYS A 227 16.35 3.99 25.23
C LYS A 227 15.84 3.95 26.68
N SER A 228 16.17 2.89 27.44
CA SER A 228 15.66 2.65 28.81
C SER A 228 14.13 2.66 28.90
N VAL A 229 13.45 2.16 27.86
CA VAL A 229 11.99 2.01 27.82
C VAL A 229 11.62 0.65 28.42
N GLN A 230 10.71 0.65 29.40
CA GLN A 230 10.24 -0.58 30.04
C GLN A 230 9.14 -1.21 29.18
N VAL A 231 9.37 -2.46 28.70
CA VAL A 231 8.36 -3.22 27.97
C VAL A 231 7.72 -4.22 28.93
N GLN A 232 6.42 -4.09 29.15
CA GLN A 232 5.61 -4.98 30.00
C GLN A 232 4.68 -5.83 29.14
N LYS A 233 4.53 -7.11 29.50
CA LYS A 233 3.59 -8.02 28.82
C LYS A 233 2.55 -8.57 29.80
N VAL A 234 1.28 -8.61 29.36
CA VAL A 234 0.16 -9.24 30.05
C VAL A 234 -0.54 -10.13 29.02
N LEU A 235 -0.21 -11.42 29.03
CA LEU A 235 -0.68 -12.36 28.01
C LEU A 235 -1.65 -13.35 28.65
N ASP A 236 -2.87 -13.44 28.10
CA ASP A 236 -3.83 -14.48 28.42
C ASP A 236 -3.43 -15.78 27.69
N SER A 237 -2.99 -16.78 28.44
CA SER A 237 -2.64 -18.10 27.89
C SER A 237 -3.84 -18.86 27.30
N GLY A 238 -5.06 -18.42 27.58
CA GLY A 238 -6.29 -18.96 27.03
C GLY A 238 -6.78 -18.29 25.76
N ALA A 239 -6.02 -17.32 25.20
CA ALA A 239 -6.42 -16.57 24.01
C ALA A 239 -6.60 -17.43 22.74
N GLY A 240 -6.17 -18.71 22.77
CA GLY A 240 -6.42 -19.73 21.75
C GLY A 240 -5.80 -19.43 20.39
N PRO A 241 -5.70 -20.40 19.49
CA PRO A 241 -5.12 -20.15 18.18
C PRO A 241 -6.01 -19.27 17.31
N ILE A 242 -5.39 -18.37 16.56
CA ILE A 242 -6.02 -17.56 15.50
C ILE A 242 -5.66 -18.14 14.13
N SER A 243 -6.49 -17.87 13.12
CA SER A 243 -6.23 -18.23 11.73
C SER A 243 -5.50 -17.09 11.04
N GLY A 244 -4.24 -17.30 10.66
CA GLY A 244 -3.49 -16.21 10.04
C GLY A 244 -2.13 -16.61 9.49
N ASP A 245 -1.48 -15.67 8.84
CA ASP A 245 -0.09 -15.76 8.39
C ASP A 245 0.84 -15.28 9.51
N ALA A 246 1.60 -16.20 10.08
CA ALA A 246 2.46 -15.93 11.24
C ALA A 246 3.47 -14.80 10.97
N ALA A 247 4.10 -14.78 9.79
CA ALA A 247 5.09 -13.76 9.43
C ALA A 247 4.45 -12.37 9.30
N ARG A 248 3.25 -12.29 8.70
CA ARG A 248 2.51 -11.04 8.53
C ARG A 248 1.94 -10.53 9.85
N LEU A 249 1.43 -11.40 10.70
CA LEU A 249 0.97 -11.02 12.04
C LEU A 249 2.14 -10.57 12.92
N GLN A 250 3.29 -11.23 12.83
CA GLN A 250 4.51 -10.77 13.50
C GLN A 250 4.94 -9.37 13.02
N GLN A 251 4.86 -9.10 11.71
CA GLN A 251 5.10 -7.77 11.13
C GLN A 251 4.14 -6.71 11.72
N VAL A 252 2.85 -7.06 11.91
CA VAL A 252 1.86 -6.17 12.56
C VAL A 252 2.32 -5.81 13.97
N ILE A 253 2.62 -6.81 14.80
CA ILE A 253 2.99 -6.60 16.20
C ILE A 253 4.31 -5.83 16.30
N TRP A 254 5.29 -6.18 15.46
CA TRP A 254 6.58 -5.50 15.41
C TRP A 254 6.44 -4.02 15.03
N ASN A 255 5.61 -3.68 14.03
CA ASN A 255 5.36 -2.30 13.62
C ASN A 255 4.73 -1.48 14.75
N LEU A 256 3.79 -2.05 15.50
CA LEU A 256 3.16 -1.38 16.65
C LEU A 256 4.16 -1.16 17.78
N LEU A 257 4.94 -2.20 18.16
CA LEU A 257 5.95 -2.13 19.20
C LEU A 257 7.09 -1.17 18.85
N SER A 258 7.59 -1.24 17.62
CA SER A 258 8.65 -0.35 17.13
C SER A 258 8.20 1.12 17.17
N ASN A 259 6.96 1.42 16.76
CA ASN A 259 6.39 2.76 16.89
C ASN A 259 6.23 3.17 18.35
N ALA A 260 5.71 2.32 19.21
CA ALA A 260 5.56 2.61 20.64
C ALA A 260 6.91 2.98 21.28
N ILE A 261 7.96 2.18 21.05
CA ILE A 261 9.31 2.46 21.56
C ILE A 261 9.89 3.74 20.93
N LYS A 262 9.69 3.94 19.64
CA LYS A 262 10.15 5.11 18.90
C LYS A 262 9.62 6.41 19.50
N PHE A 263 8.34 6.48 19.80
CA PHE A 263 7.65 7.69 20.25
C PHE A 263 7.59 7.83 21.78
N THR A 264 7.96 6.80 22.54
CA THR A 264 8.08 6.88 24.00
C THR A 264 9.41 7.55 24.38
N PRO A 265 9.42 8.56 25.27
CA PRO A 265 10.65 9.18 25.74
C PRO A 265 11.48 8.21 26.59
N GLN A 266 12.76 8.56 26.82
CA GLN A 266 13.65 7.77 27.65
C GLN A 266 13.05 7.57 29.07
N GLY A 267 13.09 6.34 29.56
CA GLY A 267 12.51 5.94 30.85
C GLY A 267 11.00 5.75 30.87
N GLY A 268 10.33 5.87 29.73
CA GLY A 268 8.89 5.61 29.61
C GLY A 268 8.54 4.13 29.57
N GLN A 269 7.26 3.83 29.36
CA GLN A 269 6.72 2.47 29.40
C GLN A 269 5.95 2.13 28.13
N VAL A 270 6.04 0.88 27.70
CA VAL A 270 5.22 0.26 26.66
C VAL A 270 4.61 -1.02 27.23
N GLN A 271 3.30 -1.17 27.18
CA GLN A 271 2.59 -2.36 27.63
C GLN A 271 1.95 -3.07 26.47
N VAL A 272 2.16 -4.39 26.37
CA VAL A 272 1.46 -5.27 25.43
C VAL A 272 0.50 -6.15 26.21
N ARG A 273 -0.76 -6.16 25.80
CA ARG A 273 -1.80 -6.98 26.40
C ARG A 273 -2.42 -7.89 25.35
N LEU A 274 -2.61 -9.14 25.69
CA LEU A 274 -3.36 -10.13 24.91
C LEU A 274 -4.55 -10.59 25.73
N GLU A 275 -5.75 -10.45 25.20
CA GLU A 275 -6.98 -10.85 25.88
C GLU A 275 -7.93 -11.55 24.90
N ARG A 276 -8.62 -12.58 25.38
CA ARG A 276 -9.72 -13.20 24.64
C ARG A 276 -11.03 -12.52 25.00
N ILE A 277 -11.73 -11.99 24.00
CA ILE A 277 -13.05 -11.37 24.17
C ILE A 277 -14.06 -12.12 23.30
N ASN A 278 -14.84 -13.01 23.90
CA ASN A 278 -15.84 -13.83 23.19
C ASN A 278 -15.23 -14.64 22.03
N SER A 279 -15.55 -14.26 20.79
CA SER A 279 -15.15 -14.93 19.54
C SER A 279 -13.92 -14.31 18.87
N HIS A 280 -13.24 -13.38 19.52
CA HIS A 280 -12.05 -12.73 18.98
C HIS A 280 -10.98 -12.56 20.05
N VAL A 281 -9.78 -12.24 19.56
CA VAL A 281 -8.60 -11.91 20.36
C VAL A 281 -8.30 -10.44 20.18
N GLU A 282 -8.03 -9.73 21.26
CA GLU A 282 -7.54 -8.37 21.25
C GLU A 282 -6.07 -8.31 21.67
N ILE A 283 -5.24 -7.71 20.80
CA ILE A 283 -3.85 -7.39 21.07
C ILE A 283 -3.75 -5.89 21.22
N THR A 284 -3.45 -5.41 22.41
CA THR A 284 -3.35 -3.98 22.72
C THR A 284 -1.91 -3.61 23.00
N VAL A 285 -1.40 -2.58 22.28
CA VAL A 285 -0.10 -1.96 22.54
C VAL A 285 -0.37 -0.55 23.04
N ASN A 286 0.00 -0.29 24.30
CA ASN A 286 -0.16 1.00 24.96
C ASN A 286 1.22 1.59 25.26
N ASP A 287 1.43 2.87 24.97
CA ASP A 287 2.65 3.59 25.26
C ASP A 287 2.39 4.85 26.09
N THR A 288 3.42 5.30 26.82
CA THR A 288 3.41 6.56 27.57
C THR A 288 4.15 7.66 26.81
N GLY A 289 4.06 7.63 25.48
CA GLY A 289 4.84 8.47 24.59
C GLY A 289 4.24 9.84 24.29
N ALA A 290 4.66 10.38 23.16
CA ALA A 290 4.29 11.73 22.71
C ALA A 290 2.77 11.91 22.45
N GLY A 291 2.01 10.82 22.37
CA GLY A 291 0.59 10.88 22.04
C GLY A 291 0.31 11.31 20.59
N ILE A 292 -0.96 11.44 20.25
CA ILE A 292 -1.42 11.76 18.90
C ILE A 292 -2.38 12.94 18.99
N SER A 293 -2.15 13.99 18.20
CA SER A 293 -3.06 15.13 18.17
C SER A 293 -4.44 14.72 17.63
N PRO A 294 -5.54 15.29 18.15
CA PRO A 294 -6.91 14.99 17.69
C PRO A 294 -7.10 15.23 16.20
N GLU A 295 -6.38 16.19 15.63
CA GLU A 295 -6.43 16.53 14.21
C GLU A 295 -5.78 15.45 13.32
N PHE A 296 -4.74 14.77 13.82
CA PHE A 296 -4.04 13.72 13.10
C PHE A 296 -4.64 12.33 13.31
N LEU A 297 -5.34 12.10 14.42
CA LEU A 297 -5.89 10.80 14.79
C LEU A 297 -6.73 10.12 13.69
N PRO A 298 -7.60 10.82 12.92
CA PRO A 298 -8.35 10.20 11.82
C PRO A 298 -7.48 9.69 10.68
N TYR A 299 -6.28 10.23 10.51
CA TYR A 299 -5.39 9.99 9.38
C TYR A 299 -4.21 9.08 9.71
N VAL A 300 -4.11 8.58 10.94
CA VAL A 300 -2.94 7.84 11.44
C VAL A 300 -2.65 6.54 10.65
N PHE A 301 -3.67 5.94 10.05
CA PHE A 301 -3.55 4.75 9.19
C PHE A 301 -3.49 5.07 7.69
N GLU A 302 -3.53 6.36 7.32
CA GLU A 302 -3.35 6.73 5.92
C GLU A 302 -1.89 6.60 5.49
N ARG A 303 -1.70 6.19 4.23
CA ARG A 303 -0.36 6.02 3.66
C ARG A 303 0.34 7.36 3.53
N PHE A 304 1.64 7.38 3.85
CA PHE A 304 2.51 8.56 3.68
C PHE A 304 2.16 9.75 4.58
N ARG A 305 1.24 9.60 5.52
CA ARG A 305 0.88 10.62 6.49
C ARG A 305 1.80 10.55 7.71
N GLN A 306 2.27 11.71 8.13
CA GLN A 306 3.07 11.90 9.35
C GLN A 306 2.53 13.11 10.11
N ALA A 307 2.51 13.04 11.42
CA ALA A 307 2.24 14.20 12.26
C ALA A 307 3.41 15.19 12.10
N ASP A 308 3.12 16.45 11.90
CA ASP A 308 3.96 17.60 11.52
C ASP A 308 5.49 17.42 11.48
N GLN A 309 6.08 17.74 10.32
CA GLN A 309 7.53 17.71 10.04
C GLN A 309 8.36 18.64 10.94
N LYS A 310 7.77 19.56 11.69
CA LYS A 310 8.49 20.57 12.52
C LYS A 310 9.00 20.02 13.83
N LEU A 311 8.35 19.05 14.45
CA LEU A 311 8.74 18.46 15.75
C LEU A 311 9.60 17.19 15.63
N ASN A 312 9.65 16.53 14.44
CA ASN A 312 10.22 15.20 14.29
C ASN A 312 11.42 15.09 13.32
N ARG A 313 12.28 16.11 13.21
CA ARG A 313 13.51 16.04 12.39
C ARG A 313 14.47 14.88 12.73
N HIS A 314 14.27 14.20 13.85
CA HIS A 314 15.12 13.08 14.31
C HIS A 314 14.49 11.69 14.17
N HIS A 315 13.21 11.56 13.71
CA HIS A 315 12.51 10.29 13.71
C HIS A 315 11.87 10.01 12.34
N GLY A 316 12.67 10.00 11.28
CA GLY A 316 12.22 9.74 9.91
C GLY A 316 11.52 8.38 9.74
N GLY A 317 10.81 8.23 8.62
CA GLY A 317 10.14 7.02 8.16
C GLY A 317 9.14 7.37 7.08
N LEU A 318 8.73 6.42 6.23
CA LEU A 318 7.83 6.66 5.09
C LEU A 318 6.35 6.89 5.47
N GLY A 319 5.97 6.70 6.74
CA GLY A 319 4.55 6.73 7.14
C GLY A 319 3.75 5.54 6.57
N LEU A 320 4.40 4.40 6.35
CA LEU A 320 3.81 3.20 5.78
C LEU A 320 3.44 2.15 6.83
N GLY A 321 4.18 2.08 7.94
CA GLY A 321 4.05 0.99 8.93
C GLY A 321 2.62 0.80 9.45
N LEU A 322 1.93 1.88 9.86
CA LEU A 322 0.55 1.78 10.35
C LEU A 322 -0.46 1.49 9.24
N ALA A 323 -0.24 1.97 8.02
CA ALA A 323 -1.07 1.62 6.87
C ALA A 323 -0.93 0.13 6.49
N ILE A 324 0.29 -0.43 6.59
CA ILE A 324 0.54 -1.86 6.42
C ILE A 324 -0.15 -2.65 7.54
N VAL A 325 -0.05 -2.21 8.80
CA VAL A 325 -0.75 -2.82 9.94
C VAL A 325 -2.24 -2.93 9.65
N ARG A 326 -2.89 -1.83 9.29
CA ARG A 326 -4.33 -1.82 9.01
C ARG A 326 -4.70 -2.82 7.91
N HIS A 327 -3.98 -2.79 6.80
CA HIS A 327 -4.29 -3.67 5.67
C HIS A 327 -4.06 -5.15 5.99
N LEU A 328 -2.96 -5.47 6.67
CA LEU A 328 -2.68 -6.85 7.08
C LEU A 328 -3.75 -7.37 8.04
N VAL A 329 -4.19 -6.55 9.01
CA VAL A 329 -5.25 -6.91 9.94
C VAL A 329 -6.58 -7.10 9.20
N GLU A 330 -6.94 -6.21 8.27
CA GLU A 330 -8.14 -6.34 7.44
C GLU A 330 -8.12 -7.61 6.57
N LEU A 331 -6.98 -7.98 6.01
CA LEU A 331 -6.81 -9.25 5.26
C LEU A 331 -7.01 -10.49 6.13
N HIS A 332 -6.71 -10.41 7.43
CA HIS A 332 -6.99 -11.47 8.41
C HIS A 332 -8.44 -11.46 8.92
N GLY A 333 -9.31 -10.62 8.35
CA GLY A 333 -10.71 -10.46 8.80
C GLY A 333 -10.85 -9.75 10.13
N GLY A 334 -9.82 -9.02 10.55
CA GLY A 334 -9.76 -8.26 11.79
C GLY A 334 -9.99 -6.77 11.61
N GLU A 335 -9.84 -6.04 12.71
CA GLU A 335 -9.94 -4.57 12.77
C GLU A 335 -8.78 -4.00 13.61
N VAL A 336 -8.25 -2.84 13.23
CA VAL A 336 -7.31 -2.09 14.05
C VAL A 336 -7.91 -0.77 14.48
N ARG A 337 -7.75 -0.44 15.76
CA ARG A 337 -8.24 0.80 16.38
C ARG A 337 -7.10 1.54 17.03
N VAL A 338 -7.24 2.86 17.14
CA VAL A 338 -6.31 3.74 17.84
C VAL A 338 -7.06 4.66 18.78
N TYR A 339 -6.47 4.91 19.93
CA TYR A 339 -6.95 5.87 20.90
C TYR A 339 -5.77 6.67 21.48
N SER A 340 -5.94 7.98 21.60
CA SER A 340 -5.02 8.86 22.31
C SER A 340 -5.81 10.03 22.91
N GLN A 341 -5.47 10.42 24.13
CA GLN A 341 -6.08 11.59 24.80
C GLN A 341 -5.49 12.92 24.31
N GLY A 342 -4.47 12.87 23.43
CA GLY A 342 -3.79 14.05 22.92
C GLY A 342 -2.27 13.97 23.10
N GLU A 343 -1.60 15.08 22.77
CA GLU A 343 -0.15 15.18 22.86
C GLU A 343 0.33 15.01 24.30
N GLY A 344 1.40 14.24 24.49
CA GLY A 344 2.00 13.93 25.79
C GLY A 344 1.23 12.91 26.64
N GLN A 345 0.12 12.35 26.14
CA GLN A 345 -0.72 11.40 26.89
C GLN A 345 -0.56 9.95 26.43
N GLY A 346 0.43 9.67 25.56
CA GLY A 346 0.63 8.37 24.96
C GLY A 346 -0.44 7.97 23.94
N ALA A 347 -0.32 6.78 23.42
CA ALA A 347 -1.28 6.21 22.48
C ALA A 347 -1.54 4.73 22.78
N THR A 348 -2.72 4.26 22.37
CA THR A 348 -3.14 2.87 22.50
C THR A 348 -3.60 2.37 21.14
N PHE A 349 -2.96 1.34 20.65
CA PHE A 349 -3.34 0.64 19.43
C PHE A 349 -3.91 -0.73 19.78
N THR A 350 -5.09 -1.05 19.26
CA THR A 350 -5.76 -2.33 19.50
C THR A 350 -6.01 -3.05 18.19
N VAL A 351 -5.50 -4.25 18.07
CA VAL A 351 -5.74 -5.18 16.95
C VAL A 351 -6.74 -6.22 17.40
N VAL A 352 -7.81 -6.39 16.67
CA VAL A 352 -8.88 -7.37 16.91
C VAL A 352 -8.81 -8.42 15.81
N LEU A 353 -8.67 -9.71 16.18
CA LEU A 353 -8.58 -10.82 15.23
C LEU A 353 -9.59 -11.90 15.57
N PRO A 354 -10.25 -12.54 14.58
CA PRO A 354 -11.21 -13.61 14.84
C PRO A 354 -10.50 -14.89 15.32
N LEU A 355 -11.10 -15.55 16.31
CA LEU A 355 -10.67 -16.88 16.76
C LEU A 355 -11.08 -17.97 15.76
N ILE A 356 -10.30 -19.04 15.69
CA ILE A 356 -10.71 -20.24 14.97
C ILE A 356 -11.86 -20.88 15.75
N VAL A 357 -13.03 -20.94 15.15
CA VAL A 357 -14.13 -21.76 15.68
C VAL A 357 -13.80 -23.21 15.32
N HIS A 358 -13.23 -23.97 16.26
CA HIS A 358 -13.12 -25.41 16.12
C HIS A 358 -14.54 -26.02 16.11
N HIS A 359 -15.05 -26.33 14.92
CA HIS A 359 -16.01 -27.43 14.84
C HIS A 359 -15.20 -28.70 15.14
N GLN A 360 -15.45 -29.33 16.29
CA GLN A 360 -15.01 -30.66 16.58
C GLN A 360 -15.59 -31.61 15.51
N LEU A 361 -14.86 -31.79 14.43
CA LEU A 361 -15.00 -33.00 13.61
C LEU A 361 -14.01 -33.99 14.15
N ALA A 362 -14.56 -35.14 14.55
CA ALA A 362 -13.90 -36.27 15.14
C ALA A 362 -12.57 -36.61 14.43
N GLU A 363 -11.65 -37.05 15.27
CA GLU A 363 -10.36 -37.65 14.95
C GLU A 363 -10.43 -38.56 13.74
N ASP A 364 -9.66 -38.26 12.69
CA ASP A 364 -9.14 -39.33 11.85
C ASP A 364 -7.62 -39.17 11.72
N ASN A 365 -6.97 -40.18 12.31
CA ASN A 365 -5.53 -40.36 12.35
C ASN A 365 -5.01 -40.56 10.93
N SER A 366 -4.32 -39.60 10.34
CA SER A 366 -3.31 -39.94 9.32
C SER A 366 -2.31 -38.84 9.02
N ARG A 367 -1.06 -39.14 9.34
CA ARG A 367 0.18 -38.65 8.78
C ARG A 367 0.56 -37.19 9.08
N VAL A 368 1.15 -37.02 10.24
CA VAL A 368 1.99 -35.88 10.58
C VAL A 368 3.23 -35.88 9.70
N HIS A 369 3.31 -34.93 8.76
CA HIS A 369 4.60 -34.56 8.20
C HIS A 369 5.39 -33.79 9.26
N PRO A 370 6.68 -34.07 9.47
CA PRO A 370 7.49 -33.34 10.44
C PRO A 370 7.64 -31.88 9.94
N ARG A 371 7.04 -30.95 10.66
CA ARG A 371 7.25 -29.51 10.49
C ARG A 371 8.65 -29.17 10.97
N ALA A 372 9.44 -28.56 10.11
CA ALA A 372 10.58 -27.78 10.55
C ALA A 372 10.05 -26.48 11.17
N SER A 373 9.80 -26.51 12.48
CA SER A 373 9.67 -25.29 13.26
C SER A 373 11.07 -24.70 13.36
N ILE A 374 11.36 -23.71 12.52
CA ILE A 374 12.55 -22.89 12.73
C ILE A 374 12.22 -21.97 13.90
N VAL A 375 12.48 -22.47 15.10
CA VAL A 375 12.59 -21.65 16.30
C VAL A 375 13.80 -20.77 16.06
N SER A 376 13.59 -19.46 15.88
CA SER A 376 14.64 -18.46 16.01
C SER A 376 15.09 -18.40 17.47
N ARG A 377 15.76 -19.46 17.94
CA ARG A 377 16.67 -19.33 19.05
C ARG A 377 17.87 -18.57 18.51
N SER A 378 18.35 -17.57 19.22
CA SER A 378 19.71 -17.06 19.13
C SER A 378 20.65 -18.24 19.41
N ILE A 379 20.84 -19.08 18.42
CA ILE A 379 21.83 -20.12 18.42
C ILE A 379 23.14 -19.37 18.19
N GLU A 380 23.96 -19.23 19.22
CA GLU A 380 25.39 -19.14 18.99
C GLU A 380 25.71 -20.34 18.11
N VAL A 381 25.87 -20.08 16.79
CA VAL A 381 26.06 -21.13 15.80
C VAL A 381 27.46 -21.65 15.97
N THR A 382 27.59 -22.66 16.82
CA THR A 382 28.80 -23.52 16.94
C THR A 382 28.83 -24.57 15.82
N GLN A 383 27.88 -24.53 14.88
CA GLN A 383 27.85 -25.47 13.77
C GLN A 383 28.93 -25.11 12.77
N ARG A 384 29.89 -26.03 12.56
CA ARG A 384 30.92 -25.95 11.54
C ARG A 384 30.54 -26.85 10.37
N LEU A 385 30.91 -26.43 9.18
CA LEU A 385 30.73 -27.16 7.92
C LEU A 385 32.05 -27.76 7.42
N ASP A 386 32.87 -28.25 8.36
CA ASP A 386 34.21 -28.76 8.03
C ASP A 386 34.12 -29.86 6.97
N SER A 387 34.89 -29.71 5.91
CA SER A 387 34.96 -30.64 4.78
C SER A 387 33.68 -30.73 3.91
N VAL A 388 32.69 -29.90 4.13
CA VAL A 388 31.48 -29.84 3.29
C VAL A 388 31.80 -29.07 2.00
N ARG A 389 31.60 -29.68 0.85
CA ARG A 389 31.79 -29.05 -0.47
C ARG A 389 30.50 -28.39 -0.93
N VAL A 390 30.50 -27.06 -0.99
CA VAL A 390 29.32 -26.27 -1.36
C VAL A 390 29.56 -25.63 -2.74
N LEU A 391 28.64 -25.83 -3.68
CA LEU A 391 28.60 -25.11 -4.95
C LEU A 391 27.62 -23.95 -4.85
N ILE A 392 28.08 -22.72 -4.99
CA ILE A 392 27.29 -21.50 -5.02
C ILE A 392 27.03 -21.10 -6.47
N VAL A 393 25.78 -20.82 -6.83
CA VAL A 393 25.40 -20.38 -8.17
C VAL A 393 24.59 -19.08 -8.06
N ASP A 394 25.14 -17.99 -8.56
CA ASP A 394 24.51 -16.67 -8.56
C ASP A 394 25.14 -15.87 -9.71
N ASP A 395 24.41 -15.06 -10.46
CA ASP A 395 24.96 -14.28 -11.56
C ASP A 395 25.75 -13.05 -11.08
N GLU A 396 25.48 -12.57 -9.86
CA GLU A 396 26.14 -11.41 -9.26
C GLU A 396 27.47 -11.80 -8.60
N ALA A 397 28.58 -11.24 -9.10
CA ALA A 397 29.92 -11.58 -8.63
C ALA A 397 30.13 -11.26 -7.14
N ASP A 398 29.66 -10.09 -6.69
CA ASP A 398 29.82 -9.65 -5.30
C ASP A 398 29.08 -10.56 -4.33
N THR A 399 27.86 -11.03 -4.70
CA THR A 399 27.07 -11.99 -3.93
C THR A 399 27.76 -13.35 -3.86
N ARG A 400 28.32 -13.84 -4.96
CA ARG A 400 29.11 -15.09 -4.95
C ARG A 400 30.33 -15.00 -4.03
N ASP A 401 31.06 -13.88 -4.08
CA ASP A 401 32.26 -13.67 -3.26
C ASP A 401 31.89 -13.60 -1.78
N LEU A 402 30.80 -12.90 -1.44
CA LEU A 402 30.29 -12.81 -0.07
C LEU A 402 29.89 -14.20 0.47
N LEU A 403 29.05 -14.95 -0.25
CA LEU A 403 28.60 -16.27 0.17
C LEU A 403 29.76 -17.26 0.28
N THR A 404 30.73 -17.18 -0.64
CA THR A 404 31.96 -17.98 -0.59
C THR A 404 32.78 -17.68 0.67
N MET A 405 32.92 -16.39 1.02
CA MET A 405 33.65 -15.98 2.21
C MET A 405 32.94 -16.47 3.49
N ILE A 406 31.61 -16.28 3.57
CA ILE A 406 30.80 -16.74 4.70
C ILE A 406 31.01 -18.25 4.89
N LEU A 407 30.76 -19.05 3.88
CA LEU A 407 30.84 -20.52 4.00
C LEU A 407 32.22 -21.01 4.37
N ARG A 408 33.29 -20.41 3.82
CA ARG A 408 34.68 -20.72 4.21
C ARG A 408 34.99 -20.34 5.66
N GLN A 409 34.42 -19.24 6.18
CA GLN A 409 34.59 -18.88 7.59
C GLN A 409 34.02 -19.94 8.54
N TYR A 410 32.97 -20.68 8.12
CA TYR A 410 32.38 -21.80 8.85
C TYR A 410 32.99 -23.15 8.52
N GLY A 411 34.10 -23.20 7.72
CA GLY A 411 34.90 -24.40 7.45
C GLY A 411 34.54 -25.15 6.17
N ALA A 412 33.60 -24.66 5.37
CA ALA A 412 33.18 -25.31 4.14
C ALA A 412 34.22 -25.11 2.98
N GLU A 413 34.29 -26.10 2.10
CA GLU A 413 35.00 -25.99 0.81
C GLU A 413 34.05 -25.39 -0.23
N ALA A 414 34.00 -24.05 -0.34
CA ALA A 414 33.10 -23.35 -1.22
C ALA A 414 33.72 -23.12 -2.62
N SER A 415 32.98 -23.52 -3.65
CA SER A 415 33.22 -23.21 -5.07
C SER A 415 32.03 -22.40 -5.60
N SER A 416 32.24 -21.58 -6.63
CA SER A 416 31.18 -20.72 -7.17
C SER A 416 31.08 -20.79 -8.69
N ALA A 417 29.91 -20.59 -9.24
CA ALA A 417 29.61 -20.53 -10.68
C ALA A 417 28.72 -19.30 -10.96
N GLY A 418 28.94 -18.59 -12.05
CA GLY A 418 28.22 -17.40 -12.46
C GLY A 418 27.06 -17.68 -13.41
N SER A 419 26.78 -18.93 -13.74
CA SER A 419 25.67 -19.32 -14.63
C SER A 419 25.33 -20.80 -14.46
N ALA A 420 24.16 -21.19 -14.92
CA ALA A 420 23.69 -22.59 -14.92
C ALA A 420 24.67 -23.50 -15.69
N ARG A 421 25.18 -23.05 -16.83
CA ARG A 421 26.13 -23.79 -17.63
C ARG A 421 27.45 -24.03 -16.90
N GLU A 422 27.98 -23.03 -16.20
CA GLU A 422 29.20 -23.15 -15.39
C GLU A 422 28.96 -24.09 -14.20
N ALA A 423 27.82 -24.01 -13.55
CA ALA A 423 27.45 -24.88 -12.44
C ALA A 423 27.44 -26.36 -12.84
N ILE A 424 26.82 -26.70 -13.98
CA ILE A 424 26.83 -28.07 -14.53
C ILE A 424 28.22 -28.53 -14.90
N ALA A 425 29.05 -27.66 -15.50
CA ALA A 425 30.42 -27.99 -15.82
C ALA A 425 31.24 -28.30 -14.57
N ARG A 426 31.05 -27.55 -13.47
CA ARG A 426 31.73 -27.79 -12.18
C ARG A 426 31.26 -29.07 -11.52
N LEU A 427 29.94 -29.36 -11.48
CA LEU A 427 29.40 -30.62 -10.94
C LEU A 427 29.98 -31.84 -11.67
N ASN A 428 30.17 -31.76 -13.00
CA ASN A 428 30.77 -32.82 -13.78
C ASN A 428 32.31 -33.02 -13.50
N GLN A 429 32.98 -31.99 -13.00
CA GLN A 429 34.41 -32.05 -12.64
C GLN A 429 34.61 -32.53 -11.20
N GLN A 430 33.81 -32.03 -10.29
CA GLN A 430 33.88 -32.33 -8.86
C GLN A 430 32.48 -32.34 -8.25
N LEU A 431 32.10 -33.44 -7.61
CA LEU A 431 30.85 -33.54 -6.89
C LEU A 431 30.84 -32.58 -5.69
N SER A 432 29.72 -31.89 -5.51
CA SER A 432 29.45 -31.06 -4.34
C SER A 432 28.49 -31.79 -3.43
N ASP A 433 28.64 -31.58 -2.12
CA ASP A 433 27.76 -32.17 -1.11
C ASP A 433 26.42 -31.42 -1.01
N VAL A 434 26.42 -30.11 -1.36
CA VAL A 434 25.25 -29.29 -1.46
C VAL A 434 25.41 -28.19 -2.52
N MET A 435 24.34 -27.82 -3.19
CA MET A 435 24.30 -26.70 -4.14
C MET A 435 23.39 -25.61 -3.57
N VAL A 436 23.85 -24.36 -3.59
CA VAL A 436 23.08 -23.15 -3.22
C VAL A 436 22.96 -22.30 -4.47
N SER A 437 21.74 -22.10 -4.97
CA SER A 437 21.53 -21.44 -6.26
C SER A 437 20.53 -20.31 -6.18
N ASP A 438 20.85 -19.15 -6.77
CA ASP A 438 19.85 -18.13 -7.06
C ASP A 438 18.84 -18.65 -8.08
N ILE A 439 17.56 -18.26 -7.89
CA ILE A 439 16.50 -18.53 -8.87
C ILE A 439 16.48 -17.46 -9.96
N GLY A 440 16.78 -16.21 -9.63
CA GLY A 440 16.59 -15.04 -10.50
C GLY A 440 17.72 -14.75 -11.47
N MET A 441 18.40 -15.77 -12.02
CA MET A 441 19.50 -15.58 -12.95
C MET A 441 19.04 -15.26 -14.37
N PRO A 442 19.79 -14.43 -15.14
CA PRO A 442 19.52 -14.17 -16.54
C PRO A 442 19.81 -15.39 -17.42
N ASP A 443 19.22 -15.46 -18.59
CA ASP A 443 19.32 -16.50 -19.63
C ASP A 443 18.73 -17.85 -19.22
N GLU A 444 19.28 -18.53 -18.24
CA GLU A 444 18.77 -19.78 -17.66
C GLU A 444 18.51 -19.59 -16.17
N ASP A 445 17.25 -19.64 -15.75
CA ASP A 445 16.85 -19.44 -14.35
C ASP A 445 17.23 -20.63 -13.45
N GLY A 446 17.17 -20.43 -12.13
CA GLY A 446 17.49 -21.49 -11.17
C GLY A 446 16.56 -22.70 -11.28
N TYR A 447 15.33 -22.54 -11.77
CA TYR A 447 14.42 -23.65 -12.00
C TYR A 447 14.88 -24.53 -13.19
N GLU A 448 15.41 -23.94 -14.22
CA GLU A 448 16.00 -24.67 -15.35
C GLU A 448 17.28 -25.37 -14.95
N LEU A 449 18.13 -24.68 -14.20
CA LEU A 449 19.35 -25.28 -13.66
C LEU A 449 19.05 -26.55 -12.86
N ILE A 450 18.14 -26.48 -11.88
CA ILE A 450 17.87 -27.65 -11.02
C ILE A 450 17.26 -28.81 -11.82
N ARG A 451 16.42 -28.56 -12.81
CA ARG A 451 15.89 -29.62 -13.70
C ARG A 451 16.99 -30.30 -14.48
N GLN A 452 17.96 -29.52 -15.01
CA GLN A 452 19.11 -30.05 -15.71
C GLN A 452 20.02 -30.89 -14.78
N VAL A 453 20.24 -30.40 -13.52
CA VAL A 453 20.99 -31.16 -12.51
C VAL A 453 20.28 -32.47 -12.19
N ARG A 454 18.95 -32.48 -11.97
CA ARG A 454 18.17 -33.70 -11.68
C ARG A 454 18.13 -34.69 -12.86
N ALA A 455 18.37 -34.22 -14.08
CA ALA A 455 18.52 -35.08 -15.26
C ALA A 455 19.91 -35.76 -15.38
N LEU A 456 20.90 -35.33 -14.58
CA LEU A 456 22.23 -35.97 -14.54
C LEU A 456 22.16 -37.33 -13.82
N PRO A 457 23.03 -38.28 -14.17
CA PRO A 457 23.22 -39.48 -13.37
C PRO A 457 23.64 -39.15 -11.94
N ALA A 458 23.23 -39.97 -10.96
CA ALA A 458 23.60 -39.80 -9.56
C ALA A 458 25.11 -39.60 -9.34
N GLU A 459 25.91 -40.34 -10.09
CA GLU A 459 27.39 -40.31 -10.09
C GLU A 459 27.96 -38.98 -10.61
N ARG A 460 27.14 -38.14 -11.24
CA ARG A 460 27.47 -36.79 -11.77
C ARG A 460 26.75 -35.67 -11.07
N GLY A 461 26.23 -35.93 -9.87
CA GLY A 461 25.61 -34.92 -9.02
C GLY A 461 24.09 -34.75 -9.22
N GLY A 462 23.39 -35.65 -9.93
CA GLY A 462 21.95 -35.60 -10.11
C GLY A 462 21.15 -35.62 -8.76
N ASN A 463 21.74 -36.22 -7.74
CA ASN A 463 21.17 -36.30 -6.39
C ASN A 463 21.72 -35.24 -5.42
N THR A 464 22.61 -34.35 -5.86
CA THR A 464 23.18 -33.30 -4.99
C THR A 464 22.04 -32.48 -4.34
N PRO A 465 21.96 -32.44 -3.01
CA PRO A 465 21.00 -31.61 -2.31
C PRO A 465 21.12 -30.14 -2.73
N ALA A 466 19.98 -29.46 -2.92
CA ALA A 466 19.98 -28.12 -3.47
C ALA A 466 19.08 -27.17 -2.65
N ILE A 467 19.60 -25.97 -2.39
CA ILE A 467 18.93 -24.87 -1.71
C ILE A 467 18.71 -23.74 -2.71
N ALA A 468 17.47 -23.26 -2.81
CA ALA A 468 17.14 -22.12 -3.63
C ALA A 468 17.32 -20.80 -2.86
N LEU A 469 17.99 -19.81 -3.43
CA LEU A 469 17.97 -18.44 -2.97
C LEU A 469 16.91 -17.69 -3.76
N THR A 470 16.02 -16.97 -3.10
CA THR A 470 14.90 -16.27 -3.75
C THR A 470 14.71 -14.87 -3.20
N ALA A 471 14.47 -13.91 -4.09
CA ALA A 471 14.03 -12.57 -3.70
C ALA A 471 12.56 -12.55 -3.21
N TYR A 472 11.81 -13.65 -3.41
CA TYR A 472 10.37 -13.72 -3.10
C TYR A 472 10.09 -14.95 -2.22
N ALA A 473 9.68 -14.70 -0.98
CA ALA A 473 9.25 -15.74 -0.03
C ALA A 473 7.79 -16.19 -0.23
N ARG A 474 7.27 -16.25 -1.46
CA ARG A 474 5.89 -16.63 -1.74
C ARG A 474 5.71 -18.13 -1.67
N VAL A 475 4.54 -18.58 -1.20
CA VAL A 475 4.15 -20.02 -1.19
C VAL A 475 4.20 -20.61 -2.60
N GLU A 476 3.80 -19.83 -3.62
CA GLU A 476 3.83 -20.26 -5.03
C GLU A 476 5.27 -20.49 -5.54
N ASP A 477 6.19 -19.59 -5.21
CA ASP A 477 7.60 -19.70 -5.62
C ASP A 477 8.30 -20.83 -4.86
N ARG A 478 7.93 -21.03 -3.59
CA ARG A 478 8.36 -22.15 -2.77
C ARG A 478 7.88 -23.50 -3.31
N LEU A 479 6.59 -23.61 -3.66
CA LEU A 479 6.05 -24.81 -4.30
C LEU A 479 6.72 -25.10 -5.64
N LYS A 480 6.95 -24.05 -6.45
CA LYS A 480 7.68 -24.18 -7.73
C LYS A 480 9.12 -24.66 -7.52
N ALA A 481 9.82 -24.14 -6.50
CA ALA A 481 11.18 -24.56 -6.18
C ALA A 481 11.22 -26.05 -5.82
N PHE A 482 10.32 -26.51 -4.94
CA PHE A 482 10.22 -27.92 -4.57
C PHE A 482 9.82 -28.81 -5.77
N GLN A 483 8.84 -28.38 -6.59
CA GLN A 483 8.44 -29.12 -7.79
C GLN A 483 9.56 -29.18 -8.84
N ALA A 484 10.40 -28.17 -8.92
CA ALA A 484 11.54 -28.16 -9.83
C ALA A 484 12.68 -29.08 -9.36
N GLY A 485 12.78 -29.40 -8.05
CA GLY A 485 13.75 -30.34 -7.51
C GLY A 485 14.67 -29.80 -6.41
N TYR A 486 14.41 -28.61 -5.86
CA TYR A 486 15.08 -28.11 -4.66
C TYR A 486 14.55 -28.80 -3.41
N GLN A 487 15.37 -28.95 -2.37
CA GLN A 487 14.97 -29.51 -1.08
C GLN A 487 14.68 -28.45 -0.04
N MET A 488 15.35 -27.29 -0.16
CA MET A 488 15.20 -26.17 0.77
C MET A 488 15.21 -24.85 0.00
N TYR A 489 14.79 -23.78 0.64
CA TYR A 489 14.86 -22.41 0.12
C TYR A 489 15.24 -21.43 1.22
N ILE A 490 15.90 -20.32 0.86
CA ILE A 490 16.25 -19.20 1.73
C ILE A 490 15.86 -17.91 1.03
N ALA A 491 15.25 -16.99 1.76
CA ALA A 491 14.90 -15.66 1.23
C ALA A 491 16.13 -14.75 1.21
N LYS A 492 16.28 -13.94 0.17
CA LYS A 492 17.25 -12.83 0.14
C LYS A 492 16.67 -11.63 0.89
N PRO A 493 17.45 -10.88 1.73
CA PRO A 493 18.88 -11.04 1.97
C PRO A 493 19.24 -12.25 2.84
N VAL A 494 20.28 -12.98 2.46
CA VAL A 494 20.71 -14.22 3.11
C VAL A 494 21.44 -13.91 4.43
N GLU A 495 20.88 -14.36 5.55
CA GLU A 495 21.55 -14.29 6.85
C GLU A 495 22.57 -15.41 6.99
N PRO A 496 23.85 -15.11 7.35
CA PRO A 496 24.91 -16.13 7.42
C PRO A 496 24.58 -17.32 8.33
N ALA A 497 23.99 -17.06 9.48
CA ALA A 497 23.62 -18.09 10.44
C ALA A 497 22.51 -19.01 9.91
N GLU A 498 21.53 -18.47 9.19
CA GLU A 498 20.45 -19.23 8.57
C GLU A 498 20.98 -20.13 7.46
N LEU A 499 21.86 -19.61 6.58
CA LEU A 499 22.47 -20.39 5.51
C LEU A 499 23.22 -21.61 6.05
N VAL A 500 24.05 -21.42 7.08
CA VAL A 500 24.82 -22.50 7.71
C VAL A 500 23.92 -23.53 8.36
N ALA A 501 22.89 -23.09 9.10
CA ALA A 501 21.94 -23.99 9.76
C ALA A 501 21.14 -24.83 8.75
N VAL A 502 20.69 -24.23 7.65
CA VAL A 502 19.95 -24.92 6.59
C VAL A 502 20.82 -25.93 5.87
N ILE A 503 22.09 -25.59 5.55
CA ILE A 503 23.04 -26.55 4.95
C ILE A 503 23.27 -27.74 5.88
N ALA A 504 23.56 -27.49 7.16
CA ALA A 504 23.79 -28.55 8.13
C ALA A 504 22.58 -29.48 8.29
N SER A 505 21.39 -28.91 8.44
CA SER A 505 20.14 -29.68 8.53
C SER A 505 19.85 -30.52 7.28
N LEU A 506 20.23 -30.03 6.10
CA LEU A 506 20.03 -30.73 4.83
C LEU A 506 20.96 -31.94 4.70
N LEU A 507 22.20 -31.81 5.18
CA LEU A 507 23.20 -32.88 5.18
C LEU A 507 22.90 -33.96 6.21
N GLU A 508 22.37 -33.60 7.41
CA GLU A 508 21.96 -34.57 8.43
C GLU A 508 20.77 -35.47 7.98
N ARG A 509 19.95 -34.98 7.07
CA ARG A 509 18.80 -35.73 6.51
C ARG A 509 19.16 -36.64 5.34
N ASN A 510 20.34 -36.47 4.76
CA ASN A 510 20.87 -37.27 3.65
C ASN A 510 22.29 -37.76 4.02
N PRO A 511 22.43 -38.75 4.95
CA PRO A 511 23.73 -39.34 5.31
C PRO A 511 24.33 -40.16 4.18
#